data_ec02210b89b9fe82b792114aba39676b
#
_entry.id   ec02210b89b9fe82b792114aba39676b
#
_cell.length_a   1.000
_cell.length_b   1.000
_cell.length_c   1.000
_cell.angle_alpha   90.00
_cell.angle_beta   90.00
_cell.angle_gamma   90.00
#
_symmetry.space_group_name_H-M   'P 1'
#
loop_
_entity.id
_entity.type
_entity.pdbx_description
1 polymer ?
#
loop_
_entity_poly.entity_id
_entity_poly.type
_entity_poly.pdbx_seq_one_letter_code
_entity_poly.pdbx_strand_id
1 'polypeptide(L)'
;MFMLLVFGLLLQEILANSQAENPAEFPNFPEEPFYSYKAINLPDEHIPYFLHNNQHVADICKQDALCPYKKHLKKLKSCWGYEKSCRSENRFSYPVCDYVETGWASDIETAQQIFWKQADFGYVQERLSEVKTHCKPAATGDSSLTCSQYLQHCRATNLYIDLRAVKRNHDRFKEDFFQKGEIGGHCTLDVQAFLAEGQRKSPLQSWFAELQTFTALDFRPLEDGKCDIVIEKPTYFMKLDAGVNMYHHFCDFVNLYITQHINNSFSTDVNIVMWDTSSYGYGDLFSETWKAFTDYEIIHLKTFDSKRVCFKEAVFSLLPRMRYGLFYNTPLISGCHSTGLFRAFSQHVLHRLNITQEGPKDGKIRVTILARSTDYRKILNQNELVNALKTVSALEVRVVDYKYKELEFSEQLRITHNSDIFIGIHGAGLTHLLFLPDWAVVFELYNCEDERCYLDLARLRGIHYITWRKRNKVFPQDQGHHPTLGEHPKFTNYSFDVEEFMYLVLLAANHVSQHSKWPFRVKHDEF
;
A
#
# COMPACT_ATOMS: atom_id res chain seq x y z
N MET A 1 46.38 20.20 -38.11
CA MET A 1 45.27 19.70 -38.93
C MET A 1 45.12 18.17 -38.88
N PHE A 2 45.99 17.46 -38.19
CA PHE A 2 45.87 15.98 -37.99
C PHE A 2 45.22 15.59 -36.66
N MET A 3 45.13 16.48 -35.71
CA MET A 3 44.56 16.18 -34.36
C MET A 3 43.04 16.32 -34.27
N LEU A 4 42.41 17.00 -35.22
CA LEU A 4 40.93 17.18 -35.25
C LEU A 4 40.22 16.02 -35.99
N LEU A 5 40.89 15.23 -36.78
CA LEU A 5 40.32 14.07 -37.48
C LEU A 5 40.26 12.80 -36.62
N VAL A 6 41.16 12.65 -35.63
CA VAL A 6 41.15 11.51 -34.70
C VAL A 6 40.06 11.65 -33.64
N PHE A 7 39.71 12.85 -33.25
CA PHE A 7 38.59 13.09 -32.29
C PHE A 7 37.23 12.89 -32.94
N GLY A 8 37.08 13.12 -34.23
CA GLY A 8 35.83 12.90 -34.96
C GLY A 8 35.49 11.42 -35.16
N LEU A 9 36.50 10.57 -35.35
CA LEU A 9 36.34 9.13 -35.52
C LEU A 9 36.07 8.40 -34.19
N LEU A 10 36.66 8.85 -33.08
CA LEU A 10 36.37 8.32 -31.73
C LEU A 10 34.99 8.71 -31.23
N LEU A 11 34.45 9.86 -31.62
CA LEU A 11 33.08 10.27 -31.27
C LEU A 11 32.02 9.54 -32.10
N GLN A 12 32.35 9.11 -33.34
CA GLN A 12 31.46 8.29 -34.14
C GLN A 12 31.41 6.83 -33.68
N GLU A 13 32.50 6.25 -33.18
CA GLU A 13 32.46 4.91 -32.57
C GLU A 13 31.79 4.88 -31.22
N ILE A 14 31.83 5.96 -30.43
CA ILE A 14 31.09 6.07 -29.15
C ILE A 14 29.57 6.27 -29.38
N LEU A 15 29.17 6.91 -30.49
CA LEU A 15 27.77 7.08 -30.86
C LEU A 15 27.18 5.88 -31.61
N ALA A 16 28.02 5.02 -32.20
CA ALA A 16 27.55 3.80 -32.87
C ALA A 16 27.36 2.59 -31.94
N ASN A 17 27.90 2.64 -30.72
CA ASN A 17 27.72 1.57 -29.71
C ASN A 17 26.66 1.86 -28.65
N SER A 18 25.91 2.95 -28.75
CA SER A 18 24.65 3.12 -28.03
C SER A 18 23.48 2.58 -28.88
N GLN A 19 23.55 1.33 -29.30
CA GLN A 19 22.33 0.60 -29.58
C GLN A 19 21.60 0.48 -28.24
N ALA A 20 20.53 1.28 -28.11
CA ALA A 20 19.57 1.12 -27.05
C ALA A 20 19.18 -0.36 -27.01
N GLU A 21 19.61 -1.08 -25.98
CA GLU A 21 19.02 -2.37 -25.64
C GLU A 21 17.53 -2.11 -25.58
N ASN A 22 16.77 -2.75 -26.45
CA ASN A 22 15.33 -2.70 -26.41
C ASN A 22 14.91 -3.03 -24.98
N PRO A 23 14.13 -2.15 -24.29
CA PRO A 23 13.61 -2.46 -22.98
C PRO A 23 12.91 -3.81 -23.13
N ALA A 24 13.24 -4.75 -22.23
CA ALA A 24 12.76 -6.11 -22.24
C ALA A 24 11.27 -6.10 -22.56
N GLU A 25 10.90 -6.62 -23.74
CA GLU A 25 9.53 -7.01 -24.00
C GLU A 25 9.22 -8.00 -22.89
N PHE A 26 8.16 -7.72 -22.12
CA PHE A 26 7.64 -8.72 -21.19
C PHE A 26 7.49 -10.00 -22.00
N PRO A 27 8.11 -11.12 -21.60
CA PRO A 27 7.92 -12.38 -22.32
C PRO A 27 6.41 -12.57 -22.42
N ASN A 28 5.89 -12.86 -23.63
CA ASN A 28 4.49 -13.25 -23.81
C ASN A 28 4.24 -14.41 -22.86
N PHE A 29 3.55 -14.13 -21.75
CA PHE A 29 3.17 -15.15 -20.80
C PHE A 29 2.22 -16.12 -21.51
N PRO A 30 2.31 -17.43 -21.26
CA PRO A 30 1.34 -18.38 -21.78
C PRO A 30 -0.05 -17.87 -21.44
N GLU A 31 -0.99 -18.03 -22.38
CA GLU A 31 -2.37 -17.59 -22.29
C GLU A 31 -2.93 -17.92 -20.88
N GLU A 32 -3.10 -16.88 -20.06
CA GLU A 32 -3.72 -17.04 -18.74
C GLU A 32 -5.11 -17.64 -18.91
N PRO A 33 -5.54 -18.51 -17.99
CA PRO A 33 -6.89 -19.06 -18.03
C PRO A 33 -7.87 -17.90 -18.05
N PHE A 34 -8.76 -17.90 -19.06
CA PHE A 34 -9.76 -16.91 -19.40
C PHE A 34 -10.22 -16.03 -18.23
N TYR A 35 -9.58 -14.91 -17.97
CA TYR A 35 -10.15 -13.86 -17.12
C TYR A 35 -11.37 -13.29 -17.86
N SER A 36 -12.51 -13.84 -17.56
CA SER A 36 -13.78 -13.27 -18.00
C SER A 36 -14.02 -11.97 -17.26
N TYR A 37 -14.61 -10.98 -17.92
CA TYR A 37 -15.13 -9.78 -17.24
C TYR A 37 -16.02 -10.11 -16.02
N LYS A 38 -16.56 -11.34 -15.92
CA LYS A 38 -17.36 -11.84 -14.78
C LYS A 38 -16.55 -11.97 -13.48
N ALA A 39 -15.23 -12.09 -13.57
CA ALA A 39 -14.35 -12.17 -12.41
C ALA A 39 -13.92 -10.78 -11.90
N ILE A 40 -14.30 -9.70 -12.58
CA ILE A 40 -13.95 -8.36 -12.14
C ILE A 40 -14.72 -8.03 -10.86
N ASN A 41 -13.99 -7.79 -9.77
CA ASN A 41 -14.51 -7.33 -8.50
C ASN A 41 -13.71 -6.08 -8.06
N LEU A 42 -13.94 -4.96 -8.76
CA LEU A 42 -13.28 -3.68 -8.55
C LEU A 42 -14.31 -2.56 -8.40
N PRO A 43 -13.99 -1.47 -7.70
CA PRO A 43 -14.84 -0.28 -7.67
C PRO A 43 -15.20 0.19 -9.08
N ASP A 44 -16.43 0.65 -9.28
CA ASP A 44 -16.91 1.10 -10.61
C ASP A 44 -15.99 2.17 -11.23
N GLU A 45 -15.41 3.04 -10.41
CA GLU A 45 -14.44 4.06 -10.84
C GLU A 45 -13.14 3.45 -11.41
N HIS A 46 -12.73 2.26 -10.94
CA HIS A 46 -11.49 1.59 -11.36
C HIS A 46 -11.63 0.81 -12.67
N ILE A 47 -12.85 0.45 -13.07
CA ILE A 47 -13.11 -0.43 -14.22
C ILE A 47 -12.49 0.10 -15.53
N PRO A 48 -12.58 1.39 -15.90
CA PRO A 48 -11.98 1.88 -17.15
C PRO A 48 -10.46 1.65 -17.21
N TYR A 49 -9.77 1.85 -16.08
CA TYR A 49 -8.33 1.71 -15.96
C TYR A 49 -7.89 0.25 -16.01
N PHE A 50 -8.65 -0.63 -15.37
CA PHE A 50 -8.45 -2.07 -15.46
C PHE A 50 -8.64 -2.57 -16.89
N LEU A 51 -9.72 -2.18 -17.58
CA LEU A 51 -9.98 -2.57 -18.96
C LEU A 51 -8.94 -2.01 -19.94
N HIS A 52 -8.35 -0.84 -19.66
CA HIS A 52 -7.23 -0.30 -20.43
C HIS A 52 -6.03 -1.24 -20.44
N ASN A 53 -5.67 -1.80 -19.28
CA ASN A 53 -4.55 -2.72 -19.11
C ASN A 53 -4.88 -4.17 -19.49
N ASN A 54 -6.17 -4.50 -19.69
CA ASN A 54 -6.67 -5.85 -19.98
C ASN A 54 -7.56 -5.82 -21.24
N GLN A 55 -6.96 -5.48 -22.38
CA GLN A 55 -7.68 -5.28 -23.65
C GLN A 55 -8.48 -6.53 -24.07
N HIS A 56 -7.96 -7.73 -23.85
CA HIS A 56 -8.68 -8.98 -24.14
C HIS A 56 -9.98 -9.08 -23.35
N VAL A 57 -10.01 -8.65 -22.06
CA VAL A 57 -11.24 -8.61 -21.25
C VAL A 57 -12.20 -7.54 -21.79
N ALA A 58 -11.66 -6.39 -22.21
CA ALA A 58 -12.45 -5.34 -22.83
C ALA A 58 -13.09 -5.81 -24.14
N ASP A 59 -12.38 -6.57 -24.97
CA ASP A 59 -12.89 -7.11 -26.23
C ASP A 59 -13.97 -8.19 -26.01
N ILE A 60 -13.80 -9.07 -25.04
CA ILE A 60 -14.85 -10.03 -24.62
C ILE A 60 -16.09 -9.27 -24.15
N CYS A 61 -15.92 -8.25 -23.29
CA CYS A 61 -17.04 -7.44 -22.82
C CYS A 61 -17.74 -6.69 -23.95
N LYS A 62 -17.03 -6.22 -24.96
CA LYS A 62 -17.58 -5.53 -26.12
C LYS A 62 -18.49 -6.45 -26.94
N GLN A 63 -18.10 -7.71 -27.11
CA GLN A 63 -18.83 -8.71 -27.89
C GLN A 63 -20.05 -9.27 -27.15
N ASP A 64 -19.99 -9.41 -25.81
CA ASP A 64 -21.06 -9.97 -25.01
C ASP A 64 -22.14 -8.92 -24.69
N ALA A 65 -23.37 -9.14 -25.19
CA ALA A 65 -24.52 -8.25 -24.96
C ALA A 65 -24.82 -8.03 -23.46
N LEU A 66 -24.50 -9.01 -22.61
CA LEU A 66 -24.81 -9.03 -21.18
C LEU A 66 -23.70 -8.41 -20.31
N CYS A 67 -22.58 -7.96 -20.90
CA CYS A 67 -21.51 -7.38 -20.10
C CYS A 67 -21.95 -6.08 -19.39
N PRO A 68 -21.86 -6.00 -18.05
CA PRO A 68 -22.31 -4.85 -17.28
C PRO A 68 -21.38 -3.62 -17.44
N TYR A 69 -20.17 -3.84 -17.94
CA TYR A 69 -19.12 -2.81 -18.02
C TYR A 69 -19.09 -2.07 -19.36
N LYS A 70 -20.06 -2.28 -20.26
CA LYS A 70 -20.12 -1.60 -21.58
C LYS A 70 -20.05 -0.09 -21.51
N LYS A 71 -20.62 0.52 -20.46
CA LYS A 71 -20.54 1.97 -20.22
C LYS A 71 -19.10 2.49 -20.10
N HIS A 72 -18.19 1.63 -19.61
CA HIS A 72 -16.78 1.96 -19.38
C HIS A 72 -15.90 1.80 -20.63
N LEU A 73 -16.35 1.04 -21.65
CA LEU A 73 -15.61 0.87 -22.90
C LEU A 73 -15.39 2.18 -23.65
N LYS A 74 -16.25 3.19 -23.42
CA LYS A 74 -16.10 4.55 -23.98
C LYS A 74 -14.91 5.31 -23.35
N LYS A 75 -14.42 4.87 -22.20
CA LYS A 75 -13.34 5.50 -21.42
C LYS A 75 -12.02 4.72 -21.47
N LEU A 76 -11.80 3.86 -22.48
CA LEU A 76 -10.59 3.04 -22.62
C LEU A 76 -9.29 3.85 -22.79
N LYS A 77 -9.36 5.17 -22.93
CA LYS A 77 -8.19 6.06 -22.88
C LYS A 77 -7.73 6.33 -21.44
N SER A 78 -8.57 6.07 -20.43
CA SER A 78 -8.23 6.25 -19.02
C SER A 78 -7.15 5.25 -18.62
N CYS A 79 -6.09 5.71 -17.96
CA CYS A 79 -4.94 4.93 -17.54
C CYS A 79 -4.54 5.32 -16.12
N TRP A 80 -3.93 4.40 -15.36
CA TRP A 80 -3.50 4.71 -13.99
C TRP A 80 -2.41 5.80 -13.95
N GLY A 81 -1.55 5.83 -14.96
CA GLY A 81 -0.44 6.77 -15.09
C GLY A 81 0.92 6.10 -15.30
N TYR A 82 1.05 4.82 -14.97
CA TYR A 82 2.31 4.08 -15.11
C TYR A 82 2.46 3.37 -16.47
N GLU A 83 1.40 3.31 -17.28
CA GLU A 83 1.44 2.70 -18.61
C GLU A 83 2.23 3.57 -19.59
N LYS A 84 3.05 2.93 -20.45
CA LYS A 84 3.90 3.64 -21.44
C LYS A 84 3.10 4.57 -22.38
N SER A 85 1.86 4.20 -22.71
CA SER A 85 0.98 4.94 -23.59
C SER A 85 0.08 5.95 -22.87
N CYS A 86 0.19 6.05 -21.53
CA CYS A 86 -0.68 6.89 -20.73
C CYS A 86 -0.36 8.38 -20.93
N ARG A 87 -1.34 9.13 -21.44
CA ARG A 87 -1.25 10.59 -21.55
C ARG A 87 -1.67 11.22 -20.23
N SER A 88 -1.03 12.34 -19.91
CA SER A 88 -1.26 13.05 -18.64
C SER A 88 -2.75 13.34 -18.38
N GLU A 89 -3.49 13.80 -19.38
CA GLU A 89 -4.91 14.13 -19.28
C GLU A 89 -5.84 12.93 -19.02
N ASN A 90 -5.34 11.70 -19.19
CA ASN A 90 -6.11 10.47 -18.99
C ASN A 90 -5.75 9.73 -17.70
N ARG A 91 -4.84 10.28 -16.90
CA ARG A 91 -4.39 9.67 -15.63
C ARG A 91 -5.51 9.64 -14.59
N PHE A 92 -5.47 8.63 -13.74
CA PHE A 92 -6.40 8.50 -12.61
C PHE A 92 -6.33 9.67 -11.64
N SER A 93 -5.15 10.25 -11.46
CA SER A 93 -4.94 11.30 -10.47
C SER A 93 -3.84 12.29 -10.86
N TYR A 94 -3.97 13.45 -10.25
CA TYR A 94 -2.94 14.49 -10.17
C TYR A 94 -2.84 14.92 -8.71
N PRO A 95 -1.67 14.77 -8.05
CA PRO A 95 -1.44 15.38 -6.75
C PRO A 95 -1.62 16.89 -6.80
N VAL A 96 -2.05 17.47 -5.70
CA VAL A 96 -2.19 18.94 -5.55
C VAL A 96 -1.00 19.45 -4.75
N CYS A 97 -0.42 20.57 -5.20
CA CYS A 97 0.61 21.28 -4.44
C CYS A 97 0.18 22.74 -4.28
N ASP A 98 -0.06 23.18 -3.05
CA ASP A 98 -0.53 24.52 -2.73
C ASP A 98 0.61 25.54 -2.73
N TYR A 99 1.83 25.08 -2.38
CA TYR A 99 3.04 25.89 -2.36
C TYR A 99 4.28 25.01 -2.58
N VAL A 100 5.40 25.65 -2.85
CA VAL A 100 6.72 24.99 -2.97
C VAL A 100 7.65 25.53 -1.91
N GLU A 101 8.24 24.62 -1.14
CA GLU A 101 9.31 24.97 -0.21
C GLU A 101 10.66 25.03 -0.97
N THR A 102 11.42 26.09 -0.74
CA THR A 102 12.74 26.29 -1.36
C THR A 102 13.68 25.11 -1.07
N GLY A 103 14.30 24.60 -2.13
CA GLY A 103 15.24 23.46 -2.06
C GLY A 103 14.67 22.12 -2.47
N TRP A 104 13.33 21.97 -2.63
CA TRP A 104 12.71 20.72 -3.09
C TRP A 104 12.35 20.74 -4.58
N ALA A 105 11.82 21.84 -5.08
CA ALA A 105 11.45 22.00 -6.48
C ALA A 105 11.57 23.47 -6.88
N SER A 106 11.68 23.76 -8.18
CA SER A 106 11.74 25.11 -8.73
C SER A 106 10.37 25.81 -8.77
N ASP A 107 9.32 25.04 -8.93
CA ASP A 107 7.96 25.49 -9.17
C ASP A 107 6.93 24.39 -8.80
N ILE A 108 5.65 24.75 -8.81
CA ILE A 108 4.54 23.85 -8.45
C ILE A 108 4.47 22.65 -9.39
N GLU A 109 4.65 22.82 -10.69
CA GLU A 109 4.57 21.73 -11.65
C GLU A 109 5.66 20.68 -11.42
N THR A 110 6.88 21.13 -11.19
CA THR A 110 8.01 20.27 -10.80
C THR A 110 7.74 19.55 -9.49
N ALA A 111 7.20 20.24 -8.48
CA ALA A 111 6.84 19.64 -7.20
C ALA A 111 5.77 18.55 -7.37
N GLN A 112 4.72 18.80 -8.16
CA GLN A 112 3.69 17.81 -8.48
C GLN A 112 4.27 16.57 -9.17
N GLN A 113 5.17 16.75 -10.13
CA GLN A 113 5.81 15.64 -10.85
C GLN A 113 6.68 14.79 -9.91
N ILE A 114 7.49 15.44 -9.05
CA ILE A 114 8.31 14.72 -8.07
C ILE A 114 7.42 13.97 -7.08
N PHE A 115 6.40 14.63 -6.53
CA PHE A 115 5.49 14.00 -5.57
C PHE A 115 4.71 12.85 -6.20
N TRP A 116 4.27 12.99 -7.46
CA TRP A 116 3.62 11.92 -8.21
C TRP A 116 4.53 10.70 -8.38
N LYS A 117 5.81 10.90 -8.73
CA LYS A 117 6.78 9.81 -8.83
C LYS A 117 7.07 9.13 -7.50
N GLN A 118 7.07 9.87 -6.40
CA GLN A 118 7.47 9.36 -5.09
C GLN A 118 6.31 8.77 -4.30
N ALA A 119 5.09 9.22 -4.52
CA ALA A 119 3.97 8.96 -3.62
C ALA A 119 2.67 8.53 -4.31
N ASP A 120 2.61 8.54 -5.64
CA ASP A 120 1.43 8.18 -6.43
C ASP A 120 1.76 7.08 -7.45
N PHE A 121 0.96 6.90 -8.47
CA PHE A 121 1.15 5.88 -9.52
C PHE A 121 2.48 5.97 -10.27
N GLY A 122 3.18 7.10 -10.22
CA GLY A 122 4.56 7.22 -10.66
C GLY A 122 5.53 6.31 -9.91
N TYR A 123 5.23 6.00 -8.65
CA TYR A 123 5.99 5.01 -7.87
C TYR A 123 5.90 3.60 -8.50
N VAL A 124 4.71 3.20 -8.95
CA VAL A 124 4.50 1.94 -9.69
C VAL A 124 5.30 1.94 -10.99
N GLN A 125 5.29 3.05 -11.72
CA GLN A 125 6.06 3.20 -12.97
C GLN A 125 7.56 3.02 -12.73
N GLU A 126 8.11 3.60 -11.66
CA GLU A 126 9.53 3.42 -11.31
C GLU A 126 9.85 1.96 -10.99
N ARG A 127 9.03 1.30 -10.14
CA ARG A 127 9.23 -0.13 -9.82
C ARG A 127 9.19 -1.01 -11.06
N LEU A 128 8.27 -0.77 -12.00
CA LEU A 128 8.21 -1.48 -13.27
C LEU A 128 9.45 -1.27 -14.14
N SER A 129 10.01 -0.06 -14.15
CA SER A 129 11.21 0.27 -14.92
C SER A 129 12.50 -0.38 -14.41
N GLU A 130 12.51 -0.81 -13.13
CA GLU A 130 13.65 -1.43 -12.47
C GLU A 130 13.71 -2.96 -12.67
N VAL A 131 12.65 -3.57 -13.22
CA VAL A 131 12.54 -5.03 -13.33
C VAL A 131 13.58 -5.58 -14.29
N LYS A 132 14.37 -6.55 -13.81
CA LYS A 132 15.39 -7.28 -14.57
C LYS A 132 15.14 -8.78 -14.48
N THR A 133 15.52 -9.51 -15.53
CA THR A 133 15.48 -10.97 -15.55
C THR A 133 16.80 -11.54 -15.04
N HIS A 134 16.74 -12.29 -13.94
CA HIS A 134 17.89 -12.96 -13.33
C HIS A 134 17.97 -14.44 -13.72
N CYS A 135 16.83 -15.13 -13.81
CA CYS A 135 16.72 -16.51 -14.27
C CYS A 135 15.92 -16.52 -15.57
N LYS A 136 16.59 -16.81 -16.69
CA LYS A 136 16.00 -16.73 -18.03
C LYS A 136 15.59 -18.11 -18.52
N PRO A 137 14.31 -18.34 -18.86
CA PRO A 137 13.85 -19.60 -19.47
C PRO A 137 14.43 -19.76 -20.88
N ALA A 138 14.81 -20.97 -21.26
CA ALA A 138 15.24 -21.33 -22.61
C ALA A 138 14.12 -21.99 -23.42
N ALA A 139 13.19 -22.67 -22.76
CA ALA A 139 12.05 -23.36 -23.37
C ALA A 139 10.78 -23.24 -22.51
N THR A 140 9.65 -23.64 -23.10
CA THR A 140 8.37 -23.80 -22.37
C THR A 140 8.55 -24.82 -21.25
N GLY A 141 8.01 -24.54 -20.07
CA GLY A 141 8.17 -25.38 -18.86
C GLY A 141 9.38 -25.04 -18.01
N ASP A 142 10.33 -24.23 -18.54
CA ASP A 142 11.44 -23.73 -17.75
C ASP A 142 10.98 -22.69 -16.71
N SER A 143 11.83 -22.45 -15.73
CA SER A 143 11.61 -21.47 -14.69
C SER A 143 12.04 -20.06 -15.11
N SER A 144 11.44 -19.05 -14.48
CA SER A 144 11.90 -17.67 -14.59
C SER A 144 12.01 -17.01 -13.22
N LEU A 145 12.88 -15.99 -13.12
CA LEU A 145 12.92 -15.07 -11.98
C LEU A 145 13.21 -13.67 -12.50
N THR A 146 12.28 -12.76 -12.27
CA THR A 146 12.41 -11.33 -12.55
C THR A 146 12.27 -10.54 -11.27
N CYS A 147 13.12 -9.55 -11.03
CA CYS A 147 13.07 -8.74 -9.81
C CYS A 147 13.29 -7.26 -10.11
N SER A 148 12.71 -6.40 -9.29
CA SER A 148 13.07 -4.98 -9.21
C SER A 148 14.43 -4.82 -8.52
N GLN A 149 14.97 -3.60 -8.55
CA GLN A 149 16.24 -3.27 -7.93
C GLN A 149 16.28 -3.73 -6.44
N TYR A 150 17.41 -4.24 -6.00
CA TYR A 150 17.63 -4.79 -4.65
C TYR A 150 16.69 -5.95 -4.27
N LEU A 151 16.07 -6.63 -5.22
CA LEU A 151 15.09 -7.69 -4.95
C LEU A 151 13.95 -7.22 -4.01
N GLN A 152 13.48 -5.99 -4.20
CA GLN A 152 12.37 -5.45 -3.41
C GLN A 152 11.03 -6.06 -3.77
N HIS A 153 10.88 -6.47 -5.02
CA HIS A 153 9.78 -7.24 -5.58
C HIS A 153 10.34 -8.24 -6.57
N CYS A 154 9.85 -9.49 -6.53
CA CYS A 154 10.22 -10.50 -7.51
C CYS A 154 9.00 -11.29 -7.99
N ARG A 155 9.03 -11.76 -9.23
CA ARG A 155 8.12 -12.74 -9.78
C ARG A 155 8.90 -13.94 -10.30
N ALA A 156 8.48 -15.13 -9.91
CA ALA A 156 9.06 -16.38 -10.37
C ALA A 156 7.99 -17.28 -10.98
N THR A 157 8.33 -18.01 -12.03
CA THR A 157 7.52 -19.11 -12.56
C THR A 157 8.23 -20.43 -12.35
N ASN A 158 7.47 -21.49 -12.11
CA ASN A 158 7.99 -22.85 -11.88
C ASN A 158 9.10 -22.86 -10.80
N LEU A 159 8.80 -22.21 -9.66
CA LEU A 159 9.72 -22.07 -8.53
C LEU A 159 9.73 -23.35 -7.68
N TYR A 160 10.92 -23.84 -7.37
CA TYR A 160 11.15 -24.95 -6.43
C TYR A 160 11.63 -24.41 -5.09
N ILE A 161 11.05 -24.94 -3.99
CA ILE A 161 11.50 -24.67 -2.61
C ILE A 161 11.53 -25.98 -1.83
N ASP A 162 12.70 -26.33 -1.25
CA ASP A 162 12.90 -27.48 -0.37
C ASP A 162 12.92 -27.07 1.09
N LEU A 163 11.87 -27.44 1.82
CA LEU A 163 11.70 -27.12 3.23
C LEU A 163 11.94 -28.32 4.15
N ARG A 164 12.58 -29.41 3.65
CA ARG A 164 12.79 -30.65 4.41
C ARG A 164 13.84 -30.50 5.52
N ALA A 165 14.88 -29.71 5.28
CA ALA A 165 16.00 -29.53 6.21
C ALA A 165 15.93 -28.24 7.03
N VAL A 166 14.87 -27.47 6.89
CA VAL A 166 14.73 -26.15 7.52
C VAL A 166 14.71 -26.27 9.06
N LYS A 167 15.61 -25.55 9.71
CA LYS A 167 15.65 -25.43 11.17
C LYS A 167 15.07 -24.08 11.59
N ARG A 168 13.88 -24.11 12.19
CA ARG A 168 13.26 -22.91 12.76
C ARG A 168 13.87 -22.58 14.11
N ASN A 169 14.07 -21.29 14.35
CA ASN A 169 14.56 -20.73 15.60
C ASN A 169 13.63 -19.60 16.08
N HIS A 170 14.14 -18.68 16.89
CA HIS A 170 13.39 -17.52 17.36
C HIS A 170 13.33 -16.36 16.34
N ASP A 171 14.26 -16.35 15.37
CA ASP A 171 14.38 -15.25 14.42
C ASP A 171 13.26 -15.29 13.38
N ARG A 172 12.49 -14.21 13.33
CA ARG A 172 11.33 -14.09 12.45
C ARG A 172 11.73 -14.10 10.98
N PHE A 173 12.89 -13.54 10.66
CA PHE A 173 13.44 -13.48 9.30
C PHE A 173 14.92 -13.90 9.35
N LYS A 174 15.17 -15.20 9.21
CA LYS A 174 16.51 -15.76 9.23
C LYS A 174 17.19 -15.59 7.86
N GLU A 175 18.37 -14.95 7.82
CA GLU A 175 19.07 -14.63 6.57
C GLU A 175 19.70 -15.85 5.88
N ASP A 176 20.11 -16.87 6.63
CA ASP A 176 20.73 -18.12 6.15
C ASP A 176 19.74 -19.29 6.16
N PHE A 177 18.48 -19.01 5.83
CA PHE A 177 17.38 -19.98 5.93
C PHE A 177 17.51 -21.12 4.93
N PHE A 178 17.95 -20.83 3.71
CA PHE A 178 18.16 -21.82 2.66
C PHE A 178 19.64 -22.07 2.36
N GLN A 179 19.96 -23.33 2.07
CA GLN A 179 21.22 -23.75 1.49
C GLN A 179 21.13 -23.75 -0.05
N LYS A 180 22.29 -23.85 -0.71
CA LYS A 180 22.36 -23.95 -2.17
C LYS A 180 21.60 -25.20 -2.64
N GLY A 181 20.70 -25.03 -3.61
CA GLY A 181 19.84 -26.08 -4.15
C GLY A 181 18.50 -26.26 -3.45
N GLU A 182 18.25 -25.59 -2.30
CA GLU A 182 16.96 -25.64 -1.60
C GLU A 182 15.93 -24.65 -2.17
N ILE A 183 16.38 -23.61 -2.88
CA ILE A 183 15.51 -22.70 -3.65
C ILE A 183 16.08 -22.50 -5.04
N GLY A 184 15.23 -22.56 -6.09
CA GLY A 184 15.71 -22.38 -7.44
C GLY A 184 14.70 -22.72 -8.53
N GLY A 185 15.21 -22.82 -9.75
CA GLY A 185 14.45 -23.17 -10.94
C GLY A 185 15.31 -23.61 -12.10
N HIS A 186 14.72 -24.28 -13.09
CA HIS A 186 15.42 -24.71 -14.32
C HIS A 186 15.51 -23.55 -15.31
N CYS A 187 16.68 -22.91 -15.39
CA CYS A 187 16.88 -21.72 -16.22
C CYS A 187 18.36 -21.37 -16.38
N THR A 188 18.66 -20.40 -17.26
CA THR A 188 19.97 -19.75 -17.29
C THR A 188 20.01 -18.63 -16.24
N LEU A 189 20.83 -18.80 -15.20
CA LEU A 189 20.95 -17.85 -14.09
C LEU A 189 22.17 -16.95 -14.27
N ASP A 190 21.99 -15.63 -14.28
CA ASP A 190 23.07 -14.66 -14.16
C ASP A 190 23.43 -14.45 -12.68
N VAL A 191 24.34 -15.28 -12.20
CA VAL A 191 24.74 -15.29 -10.78
C VAL A 191 25.42 -13.98 -10.37
N GLN A 192 26.21 -13.36 -11.25
CA GLN A 192 26.93 -12.12 -10.90
C GLN A 192 25.97 -10.94 -10.80
N ALA A 193 25.10 -10.76 -11.78
CA ALA A 193 24.08 -9.72 -11.74
C ALA A 193 23.12 -9.91 -10.56
N PHE A 194 22.76 -11.14 -10.24
CA PHE A 194 21.89 -11.46 -9.11
C PHE A 194 22.54 -11.11 -7.75
N LEU A 195 23.79 -11.51 -7.51
CA LEU A 195 24.49 -11.21 -6.27
C LEU A 195 24.80 -9.71 -6.09
N ALA A 196 24.93 -8.96 -7.18
CA ALA A 196 25.12 -7.51 -7.15
C ALA A 196 23.91 -6.77 -6.53
N GLU A 197 22.71 -7.35 -6.54
CA GLU A 197 21.50 -6.78 -5.92
C GLU A 197 21.53 -6.84 -4.38
N GLY A 198 22.53 -7.52 -3.78
CA GLY A 198 22.65 -7.75 -2.33
C GLY A 198 23.06 -6.55 -1.48
N GLN A 199 23.03 -5.32 -1.99
CA GLN A 199 23.42 -4.11 -1.23
C GLN A 199 22.45 -3.75 -0.09
N ARG A 200 21.21 -4.27 -0.12
CA ARG A 200 20.14 -3.95 0.83
C ARG A 200 19.51 -5.23 1.39
N LYS A 201 20.22 -5.85 2.35
CA LYS A 201 19.87 -7.18 2.87
C LYS A 201 18.82 -7.20 3.97
N SER A 202 18.45 -6.05 4.54
CA SER A 202 17.51 -6.03 5.68
C SER A 202 16.20 -6.74 5.34
N PRO A 203 15.70 -7.62 6.22
CA PRO A 203 14.56 -8.50 5.94
C PRO A 203 13.30 -7.78 5.47
N LEU A 204 13.01 -6.58 5.99
CA LEU A 204 11.85 -5.79 5.60
C LEU A 204 12.15 -4.75 4.50
N GLN A 205 13.34 -4.81 3.90
CA GLN A 205 13.75 -3.95 2.79
C GLN A 205 13.99 -4.71 1.49
N SER A 206 14.27 -6.02 1.56
CA SER A 206 14.69 -6.84 0.43
C SER A 206 14.32 -8.30 0.63
N TRP A 207 14.13 -9.04 -0.46
CA TRP A 207 14.04 -10.50 -0.49
C TRP A 207 15.40 -11.16 -0.73
N PHE A 208 16.48 -10.39 -0.71
CA PHE A 208 17.81 -10.92 -1.03
C PHE A 208 18.25 -12.03 -0.06
N ALA A 209 17.97 -11.88 1.22
CA ALA A 209 18.36 -12.88 2.22
C ALA A 209 17.71 -14.26 1.95
N GLU A 210 16.46 -14.28 1.50
CA GLU A 210 15.70 -15.50 1.20
C GLU A 210 16.07 -16.08 -0.17
N LEU A 211 16.45 -15.23 -1.12
CA LEU A 211 16.73 -15.64 -2.50
C LEU A 211 18.22 -15.77 -2.82
N GLN A 212 19.15 -15.35 -1.94
CA GLN A 212 20.59 -15.32 -2.25
C GLN A 212 21.20 -16.67 -2.65
N THR A 213 20.58 -17.78 -2.25
CA THR A 213 20.98 -19.14 -2.60
C THR A 213 20.21 -19.71 -3.79
N PHE A 214 19.45 -18.87 -4.52
CA PHE A 214 18.71 -19.30 -5.70
C PHE A 214 19.64 -19.99 -6.68
N THR A 215 19.27 -21.19 -7.11
CA THR A 215 20.13 -22.10 -7.86
C THR A 215 19.49 -22.47 -9.21
N ALA A 216 20.27 -22.45 -10.28
CA ALA A 216 19.89 -23.08 -11.54
C ALA A 216 19.86 -24.60 -11.34
N LEU A 217 18.67 -25.20 -11.45
CA LEU A 217 18.42 -26.63 -11.25
C LEU A 217 18.61 -27.40 -12.55
N ASP A 218 18.99 -28.67 -12.43
CA ASP A 218 19.14 -29.63 -13.54
C ASP A 218 17.82 -30.34 -13.91
N PHE A 219 16.72 -30.00 -13.24
CA PHE A 219 15.38 -30.54 -13.45
C PHE A 219 14.33 -29.43 -13.55
N ARG A 220 13.22 -29.72 -14.22
CA ARG A 220 12.04 -28.85 -14.32
C ARG A 220 11.10 -29.08 -13.13
N PRO A 221 10.90 -28.08 -12.26
CA PRO A 221 10.17 -28.28 -11.00
C PRO A 221 8.77 -28.88 -11.14
N LEU A 222 8.01 -28.48 -12.16
CA LEU A 222 6.62 -28.98 -12.31
C LEU A 222 6.52 -30.28 -13.12
N GLU A 223 7.52 -30.59 -13.96
CA GLU A 223 7.43 -31.72 -14.91
C GLU A 223 8.12 -32.99 -14.39
N ASP A 224 9.22 -32.87 -13.65
CA ASP A 224 10.10 -34.00 -13.31
C ASP A 224 9.72 -34.71 -11.99
N GLY A 225 8.55 -34.45 -11.41
CA GLY A 225 8.01 -35.15 -10.23
C GLY A 225 8.87 -35.03 -8.98
N LYS A 226 9.64 -33.93 -8.84
CA LYS A 226 10.54 -33.73 -7.69
C LYS A 226 9.85 -33.08 -6.49
N CYS A 227 8.61 -32.61 -6.63
CA CYS A 227 7.88 -31.90 -5.60
C CYS A 227 6.88 -32.80 -4.89
N ASP A 228 6.82 -32.67 -3.57
CA ASP A 228 5.83 -33.36 -2.75
C ASP A 228 4.46 -32.64 -2.84
N ILE A 229 4.51 -31.31 -3.10
CA ILE A 229 3.34 -30.45 -3.28
C ILE A 229 3.58 -29.55 -4.50
N VAL A 230 2.59 -29.49 -5.40
CA VAL A 230 2.55 -28.54 -6.52
C VAL A 230 1.40 -27.56 -6.28
N ILE A 231 1.72 -26.26 -6.28
CA ILE A 231 0.75 -25.18 -6.13
C ILE A 231 0.57 -24.50 -7.48
N GLU A 232 -0.58 -24.78 -8.10
CA GLU A 232 -0.97 -24.25 -9.40
C GLU A 232 -1.45 -22.79 -9.34
N LYS A 233 -2.03 -22.39 -8.20
CA LYS A 233 -2.61 -21.10 -7.97
C LYS A 233 -1.52 -20.03 -7.76
N PRO A 234 -1.62 -18.83 -8.36
CA PRO A 234 -0.70 -17.74 -8.09
C PRO A 234 -0.55 -17.49 -6.59
N THR A 235 0.67 -17.38 -6.11
CA THR A 235 0.98 -17.31 -4.67
C THR A 235 1.81 -16.08 -4.37
N TYR A 236 1.31 -15.23 -3.48
CA TYR A 236 1.97 -14.03 -3.00
C TYR A 236 2.65 -14.31 -1.67
N PHE A 237 3.97 -14.11 -1.62
CA PHE A 237 4.74 -14.16 -0.38
C PHE A 237 4.78 -12.79 0.27
N MET A 238 4.49 -12.75 1.58
CA MET A 238 4.43 -11.54 2.39
C MET A 238 5.34 -11.65 3.60
N LYS A 239 6.00 -10.55 3.95
CA LYS A 239 6.66 -10.34 5.26
C LYS A 239 5.97 -9.18 5.95
N LEU A 240 5.48 -9.38 7.17
CA LEU A 240 4.78 -8.34 7.92
C LEU A 240 5.72 -7.56 8.82
N ASP A 241 5.55 -6.25 8.89
CA ASP A 241 6.24 -5.40 9.87
C ASP A 241 5.70 -5.66 11.29
N ALA A 242 4.44 -5.31 11.55
CA ALA A 242 3.81 -5.57 12.84
C ALA A 242 2.28 -5.70 12.69
N GLY A 243 1.78 -6.93 12.61
CA GLY A 243 0.36 -7.24 12.41
C GLY A 243 -0.57 -6.82 13.56
N VAL A 244 -0.02 -6.43 14.70
CA VAL A 244 -0.77 -5.95 15.88
C VAL A 244 -0.87 -4.42 15.95
N ASN A 245 -0.23 -3.69 15.04
CA ASN A 245 -0.24 -2.23 14.97
C ASN A 245 -0.76 -1.79 13.60
N MET A 246 -1.92 -1.14 13.58
CA MET A 246 -2.59 -0.75 12.33
C MET A 246 -1.69 0.10 11.42
N TYR A 247 -0.94 1.06 11.97
CA TYR A 247 -0.08 1.92 11.17
C TYR A 247 0.98 1.11 10.38
N HIS A 248 1.61 0.15 11.04
CA HIS A 248 2.62 -0.72 10.41
C HIS A 248 1.99 -1.74 9.46
N HIS A 249 0.91 -2.39 9.88
CA HIS A 249 0.28 -3.44 9.07
C HIS A 249 -0.40 -2.90 7.81
N PHE A 250 -0.95 -1.68 7.87
CA PHE A 250 -1.52 -1.06 6.67
C PHE A 250 -0.45 -0.61 5.67
N CYS A 251 0.79 -0.43 6.08
CA CYS A 251 1.92 -0.35 5.16
C CYS A 251 2.09 -1.66 4.35
N ASP A 252 1.95 -2.82 5.00
CA ASP A 252 1.99 -4.12 4.33
C ASP A 252 0.87 -4.25 3.28
N PHE A 253 -0.37 -3.88 3.62
CA PHE A 253 -1.50 -3.93 2.69
C PHE A 253 -1.39 -2.95 1.53
N VAL A 254 -0.89 -1.73 1.75
CA VAL A 254 -0.62 -0.77 0.66
C VAL A 254 0.42 -1.34 -0.30
N ASN A 255 1.50 -1.94 0.22
CA ASN A 255 2.53 -2.55 -0.61
C ASN A 255 2.01 -3.79 -1.38
N LEU A 256 1.10 -4.57 -0.79
CA LEU A 256 0.43 -5.66 -1.50
C LEU A 256 -0.46 -5.12 -2.65
N TYR A 257 -1.22 -4.05 -2.41
CA TYR A 257 -2.02 -3.39 -3.43
C TYR A 257 -1.16 -2.87 -4.59
N ILE A 258 0.00 -2.26 -4.29
CA ILE A 258 0.94 -1.82 -5.31
C ILE A 258 1.50 -3.03 -6.08
N THR A 259 1.77 -4.14 -5.39
CA THR A 259 2.22 -5.38 -6.03
C THR A 259 1.19 -5.91 -7.03
N GLN A 260 -0.12 -5.79 -6.73
CA GLN A 260 -1.19 -6.13 -7.69
C GLN A 260 -1.14 -5.25 -8.95
N HIS A 261 -0.84 -3.95 -8.81
CA HIS A 261 -0.63 -3.06 -9.96
C HIS A 261 0.60 -3.44 -10.78
N ILE A 262 1.73 -3.76 -10.13
CA ILE A 262 2.96 -4.20 -10.83
C ILE A 262 2.70 -5.48 -11.64
N ASN A 263 1.93 -6.41 -11.08
CA ASN A 263 1.59 -7.67 -11.75
C ASN A 263 0.36 -7.55 -12.68
N ASN A 264 -0.30 -6.40 -12.72
CA ASN A 264 -1.58 -6.20 -13.41
C ASN A 264 -2.62 -7.28 -13.07
N SER A 265 -2.66 -7.74 -11.82
CA SER A 265 -3.52 -8.82 -11.35
C SER A 265 -4.22 -8.44 -10.06
N PHE A 266 -5.55 -8.29 -10.12
CA PHE A 266 -6.42 -7.98 -8.99
C PHE A 266 -7.35 -9.15 -8.63
N SER A 267 -7.02 -10.37 -9.07
CA SER A 267 -7.77 -11.56 -8.71
C SER A 267 -7.67 -11.85 -7.22
N THR A 268 -8.77 -12.28 -6.61
CA THR A 268 -8.79 -12.86 -5.25
C THR A 268 -8.58 -14.37 -5.26
N ASP A 269 -8.58 -15.00 -6.44
CA ASP A 269 -8.25 -16.42 -6.62
C ASP A 269 -6.73 -16.65 -6.56
N VAL A 270 -6.12 -16.24 -5.47
CA VAL A 270 -4.67 -16.30 -5.22
C VAL A 270 -4.40 -16.79 -3.80
N ASN A 271 -3.28 -17.47 -3.58
CA ASN A 271 -2.81 -17.79 -2.23
C ASN A 271 -1.96 -16.62 -1.69
N ILE A 272 -2.03 -16.39 -0.38
CA ILE A 272 -1.09 -15.53 0.33
C ILE A 272 -0.35 -16.38 1.35
N VAL A 273 0.98 -16.40 1.27
CA VAL A 273 1.86 -17.13 2.18
C VAL A 273 2.64 -16.14 3.03
N MET A 274 2.46 -16.22 4.35
CA MET A 274 3.25 -15.48 5.30
C MET A 274 4.62 -16.09 5.46
N TRP A 275 5.64 -15.34 5.06
CA TRP A 275 7.02 -15.73 5.21
C TRP A 275 7.49 -15.39 6.63
N ASP A 276 7.54 -16.41 7.47
CA ASP A 276 8.04 -16.32 8.84
C ASP A 276 8.91 -17.54 9.13
N THR A 277 10.19 -17.31 9.39
CA THR A 277 11.15 -18.38 9.67
C THR A 277 11.23 -18.76 11.14
N SER A 278 10.48 -18.05 12.02
CA SER A 278 10.46 -18.36 13.45
C SER A 278 9.63 -19.60 13.78
N SER A 279 9.88 -20.14 14.97
CA SER A 279 9.04 -21.19 15.58
C SER A 279 7.70 -20.65 16.08
N TYR A 280 7.58 -19.33 16.28
CA TYR A 280 6.36 -18.65 16.72
C TYR A 280 5.55 -18.18 15.51
N GLY A 281 4.27 -17.98 15.70
CA GLY A 281 3.44 -17.28 14.72
C GLY A 281 3.53 -15.77 14.89
N TYR A 282 2.91 -15.02 13.99
CA TYR A 282 2.69 -13.58 14.14
C TYR A 282 1.25 -13.31 14.62
N GLY A 283 1.09 -12.21 15.36
CA GLY A 283 -0.25 -11.71 15.70
C GLY A 283 -0.79 -10.85 14.56
N ASP A 284 -2.06 -11.02 14.25
CA ASP A 284 -2.79 -10.21 13.27
C ASP A 284 -4.13 -9.77 13.86
N LEU A 285 -4.28 -8.47 14.09
CA LEU A 285 -5.51 -7.88 14.61
C LEU A 285 -6.43 -7.34 13.51
N PHE A 286 -6.01 -7.43 12.23
CA PHE A 286 -6.69 -6.87 11.08
C PHE A 286 -6.92 -7.92 9.99
N SER A 287 -7.04 -9.18 10.39
CA SER A 287 -7.14 -10.34 9.50
C SER A 287 -8.30 -10.28 8.50
N GLU A 288 -9.40 -9.59 8.84
CA GLU A 288 -10.51 -9.36 7.91
C GLU A 288 -10.09 -8.62 6.63
N THR A 289 -9.03 -7.80 6.70
CA THR A 289 -8.52 -7.05 5.54
C THR A 289 -8.00 -7.97 4.43
N TRP A 290 -7.52 -9.18 4.78
CA TRP A 290 -7.05 -10.14 3.77
C TRP A 290 -8.13 -10.51 2.75
N LYS A 291 -9.42 -10.48 3.14
CA LYS A 291 -10.56 -10.72 2.24
C LYS A 291 -10.63 -9.72 1.06
N ALA A 292 -9.95 -8.59 1.17
CA ALA A 292 -9.79 -7.66 0.05
C ALA A 292 -8.80 -8.16 -1.01
N PHE A 293 -7.96 -9.15 -0.69
CA PHE A 293 -6.84 -9.60 -1.51
C PHE A 293 -6.89 -11.09 -1.87
N THR A 294 -7.55 -11.92 -1.09
CA THR A 294 -7.69 -13.36 -1.34
C THR A 294 -9.01 -13.90 -0.83
N ASP A 295 -9.55 -14.90 -1.54
CA ASP A 295 -10.73 -15.67 -1.11
C ASP A 295 -10.36 -16.83 -0.17
N TYR A 296 -9.07 -17.02 0.13
CA TYR A 296 -8.55 -18.16 0.88
C TYR A 296 -7.96 -17.74 2.23
N GLU A 297 -7.87 -18.73 3.13
CA GLU A 297 -7.15 -18.55 4.38
C GLU A 297 -5.66 -18.29 4.15
N ILE A 298 -5.08 -17.46 5.00
CA ILE A 298 -3.65 -17.12 4.93
C ILE A 298 -2.83 -18.36 5.30
N ILE A 299 -1.90 -18.72 4.44
CA ILE A 299 -1.00 -19.86 4.62
C ILE A 299 0.26 -19.39 5.35
N HIS A 300 0.67 -20.11 6.37
CA HIS A 300 1.96 -19.90 7.02
C HIS A 300 3.04 -20.73 6.32
N LEU A 301 4.23 -20.16 6.10
CA LEU A 301 5.33 -20.89 5.46
C LEU A 301 5.64 -22.22 6.15
N LYS A 302 5.51 -22.30 7.48
CA LYS A 302 5.70 -23.54 8.26
C LYS A 302 4.73 -24.69 7.92
N THR A 303 3.62 -24.40 7.27
CA THR A 303 2.69 -25.43 6.77
C THR A 303 3.36 -26.38 5.77
N PHE A 304 4.40 -25.89 5.12
CA PHE A 304 5.17 -26.64 4.14
C PHE A 304 6.43 -27.31 4.72
N ASP A 305 6.67 -27.25 6.02
CA ASP A 305 7.84 -27.87 6.65
C ASP A 305 7.92 -29.37 6.33
N SER A 306 9.13 -29.86 6.10
CA SER A 306 9.45 -31.23 5.69
C SER A 306 8.94 -31.61 4.29
N LYS A 307 8.65 -30.65 3.42
CA LYS A 307 8.17 -30.83 2.04
C LYS A 307 9.05 -30.12 1.03
N ARG A 308 9.06 -30.66 -0.20
CA ARG A 308 9.51 -29.94 -1.40
C ARG A 308 8.25 -29.38 -2.07
N VAL A 309 8.21 -28.08 -2.27
CA VAL A 309 7.04 -27.38 -2.80
C VAL A 309 7.40 -26.69 -4.10
N CYS A 310 6.57 -26.90 -5.12
CA CYS A 310 6.70 -26.20 -6.38
C CYS A 310 5.54 -25.24 -6.58
N PHE A 311 5.87 -24.02 -6.97
CA PHE A 311 4.90 -22.98 -7.26
C PHE A 311 4.93 -22.68 -8.76
N LYS A 312 3.77 -22.80 -9.42
CA LYS A 312 3.64 -22.44 -10.82
C LYS A 312 3.90 -20.97 -11.04
N GLU A 313 3.36 -20.13 -10.16
CA GLU A 313 3.57 -18.69 -10.12
C GLU A 313 3.77 -18.21 -8.68
N ALA A 314 4.87 -17.56 -8.42
CA ALA A 314 5.24 -17.02 -7.12
C ALA A 314 5.57 -15.52 -7.24
N VAL A 315 4.97 -14.71 -6.36
CA VAL A 315 5.18 -13.28 -6.29
C VAL A 315 5.72 -12.93 -4.91
N PHE A 316 6.91 -12.38 -4.86
CA PHE A 316 7.52 -11.82 -3.67
C PHE A 316 7.13 -10.35 -3.60
N SER A 317 6.18 -10.02 -2.73
CA SER A 317 5.55 -8.70 -2.65
C SER A 317 6.51 -7.60 -2.20
N LEU A 318 6.20 -6.35 -2.53
CA LEU A 318 6.89 -5.19 -1.99
C LEU A 318 6.87 -5.20 -0.46
N LEU A 319 7.92 -4.69 0.15
CA LEU A 319 8.19 -4.79 1.59
C LEU A 319 7.95 -3.45 2.32
N PRO A 320 7.57 -3.48 3.61
CA PRO A 320 7.14 -2.27 4.32
C PRO A 320 8.24 -1.26 4.65
N ARG A 321 9.50 -1.70 4.75
CA ARG A 321 10.62 -0.85 5.20
C ARG A 321 11.61 -0.52 4.09
N MET A 322 11.24 -0.66 2.83
CA MET A 322 12.11 -0.35 1.70
C MET A 322 12.62 1.09 1.77
N ARG A 323 13.84 1.30 1.30
CA ARG A 323 14.33 2.66 1.04
C ARG A 323 13.48 3.29 -0.06
N TYR A 324 13.02 4.51 0.18
CA TYR A 324 12.05 5.17 -0.69
C TYR A 324 10.77 4.35 -0.87
N GLY A 325 10.38 3.61 0.16
CA GLY A 325 9.11 2.90 0.23
C GLY A 325 7.95 3.87 0.42
N LEU A 326 6.74 3.42 0.05
CA LEU A 326 5.52 4.18 0.31
C LEU A 326 5.07 4.01 1.76
N PHE A 327 4.32 5.00 2.24
CA PHE A 327 3.73 5.07 3.56
C PHE A 327 4.77 5.32 4.66
N TYR A 328 5.75 4.45 4.84
CA TYR A 328 6.70 4.53 5.94
C TYR A 328 7.91 5.44 5.64
N ASN A 329 8.47 5.34 4.45
CA ASN A 329 9.69 6.02 4.05
C ASN A 329 9.49 6.95 2.85
N THR A 330 8.28 7.42 2.62
CA THR A 330 8.01 8.35 1.51
C THR A 330 8.63 9.70 1.83
N PRO A 331 9.55 10.19 1.01
CA PRO A 331 10.00 11.58 1.11
C PRO A 331 8.87 12.49 0.62
N LEU A 332 8.20 13.17 1.55
CA LEU A 332 7.08 14.04 1.21
C LEU A 332 7.52 15.46 1.01
N ILE A 333 7.28 15.97 -0.19
CA ILE A 333 7.48 17.38 -0.52
C ILE A 333 6.45 18.21 0.23
N SER A 334 6.90 19.22 0.98
CA SER A 334 6.01 20.18 1.64
C SER A 334 5.06 20.83 0.64
N GLY A 335 3.83 21.04 1.06
CA GLY A 335 2.79 21.65 0.23
C GLY A 335 2.08 20.72 -0.75
N CYS A 336 2.57 19.49 -0.97
CA CYS A 336 1.90 18.53 -1.86
C CYS A 336 1.05 17.52 -1.09
N HIS A 337 -0.10 17.13 -1.66
CA HIS A 337 -1.07 16.20 -1.06
C HIS A 337 -1.98 15.53 -2.12
N SER A 338 -2.88 14.65 -1.67
CA SER A 338 -3.95 14.03 -2.46
C SER A 338 -3.45 13.11 -3.58
N THR A 339 -2.84 11.97 -3.18
CA THR A 339 -2.42 10.97 -4.16
C THR A 339 -3.59 10.10 -4.61
N GLY A 340 -3.64 9.76 -5.88
CA GLY A 340 -4.61 8.82 -6.42
C GLY A 340 -4.38 7.40 -5.94
N LEU A 341 -3.14 7.00 -5.73
CA LEU A 341 -2.78 5.66 -5.29
C LEU A 341 -3.39 5.32 -3.93
N PHE A 342 -3.28 6.21 -2.93
CA PHE A 342 -3.88 5.98 -1.61
C PHE A 342 -5.41 6.08 -1.63
N ARG A 343 -5.97 6.93 -2.48
CA ARG A 343 -7.42 6.98 -2.71
C ARG A 343 -7.91 5.68 -3.34
N ALA A 344 -7.23 5.19 -4.36
CA ALA A 344 -7.58 3.94 -5.03
C ALA A 344 -7.44 2.73 -4.09
N PHE A 345 -6.39 2.68 -3.24
CA PHE A 345 -6.25 1.67 -2.20
C PHE A 345 -7.44 1.67 -1.24
N SER A 346 -7.81 2.83 -0.72
CA SER A 346 -8.98 2.99 0.16
C SER A 346 -10.25 2.46 -0.50
N GLN A 347 -10.53 2.91 -1.72
CA GLN A 347 -11.70 2.46 -2.49
C GLN A 347 -11.70 0.96 -2.75
N HIS A 348 -10.53 0.37 -3.05
CA HIS A 348 -10.38 -1.06 -3.28
C HIS A 348 -10.74 -1.87 -2.02
N VAL A 349 -10.18 -1.52 -0.86
CA VAL A 349 -10.44 -2.22 0.39
C VAL A 349 -11.91 -2.08 0.81
N LEU A 350 -12.46 -0.87 0.77
CA LEU A 350 -13.86 -0.61 1.12
C LEU A 350 -14.83 -1.40 0.22
N HIS A 351 -14.60 -1.40 -1.09
CA HIS A 351 -15.39 -2.16 -2.06
C HIS A 351 -15.35 -3.67 -1.78
N ARG A 352 -14.14 -4.22 -1.60
CA ARG A 352 -13.93 -5.66 -1.38
C ARG A 352 -14.52 -6.15 -0.06
N LEU A 353 -14.55 -5.30 0.96
CA LEU A 353 -15.16 -5.59 2.26
C LEU A 353 -16.65 -5.20 2.34
N ASN A 354 -17.26 -4.76 1.22
CA ASN A 354 -18.65 -4.33 1.15
C ASN A 354 -18.99 -3.20 2.16
N ILE A 355 -18.06 -2.28 2.37
CA ILE A 355 -18.28 -1.11 3.21
C ILE A 355 -18.83 0.04 2.34
N THR A 356 -20.04 0.46 2.65
CA THR A 356 -20.75 1.49 1.88
C THR A 356 -20.81 2.83 2.61
N GLN A 357 -20.81 3.91 1.84
CA GLN A 357 -21.09 5.26 2.34
C GLN A 357 -22.61 5.45 2.40
N GLU A 358 -23.13 5.65 3.62
CA GLU A 358 -24.56 5.84 3.85
C GLU A 358 -24.99 7.31 3.66
N GLY A 359 -24.01 8.22 3.59
CA GLY A 359 -24.24 9.65 3.61
C GLY A 359 -24.67 10.18 4.98
N PRO A 360 -24.60 11.49 5.20
CA PRO A 360 -25.12 12.08 6.41
C PRO A 360 -26.65 12.03 6.41
N LYS A 361 -27.24 11.78 7.59
CA LYS A 361 -28.68 11.85 7.78
C LYS A 361 -29.08 13.29 8.14
N ASP A 362 -30.17 13.77 7.57
CA ASP A 362 -30.76 15.09 7.90
C ASP A 362 -29.80 16.28 7.75
N GLY A 363 -28.77 16.15 6.87
CA GLY A 363 -27.78 17.21 6.64
C GLY A 363 -26.81 17.45 7.80
N LYS A 364 -26.82 16.63 8.86
CA LYS A 364 -25.91 16.75 9.99
C LYS A 364 -24.52 16.25 9.67
N ILE A 365 -23.52 16.91 10.24
CA ILE A 365 -22.11 16.49 10.17
C ILE A 365 -21.86 15.44 11.25
N ARG A 366 -21.40 14.26 10.85
CA ARG A 366 -21.13 13.12 11.73
C ARG A 366 -19.75 13.25 12.35
N VAL A 367 -19.71 13.47 13.65
CA VAL A 367 -18.49 13.61 14.46
C VAL A 367 -18.24 12.32 15.23
N THR A 368 -17.14 11.63 14.93
CA THR A 368 -16.72 10.44 15.68
C THR A 368 -15.50 10.76 16.53
N ILE A 369 -15.64 10.57 17.85
CA ILE A 369 -14.52 10.64 18.79
C ILE A 369 -14.02 9.22 19.03
N LEU A 370 -12.75 8.99 18.71
CA LEU A 370 -12.05 7.74 19.02
C LEU A 370 -11.61 7.78 20.49
N ALA A 371 -12.36 7.10 21.35
CA ALA A 371 -12.00 6.86 22.73
C ALA A 371 -10.84 5.88 22.84
N ARG A 372 -10.21 5.83 24.01
CA ARG A 372 -9.07 4.97 24.24
C ARG A 372 -9.10 4.36 25.63
N SER A 373 -9.10 3.04 25.70
CA SER A 373 -9.11 2.27 26.97
C SER A 373 -7.70 1.80 27.41
N THR A 374 -6.66 2.06 26.61
CA THR A 374 -5.26 1.74 26.99
C THR A 374 -4.76 2.69 28.06
N ASP A 375 -3.68 2.35 28.78
CA ASP A 375 -3.18 3.10 29.95
C ASP A 375 -2.80 4.56 29.63
N TYR A 376 -2.32 4.83 28.42
CA TYR A 376 -1.82 6.14 27.99
C TYR A 376 -2.65 6.74 26.88
N ARG A 377 -2.58 8.07 26.78
CA ARG A 377 -3.24 8.90 25.76
C ARG A 377 -4.77 8.80 25.81
N LYS A 378 -5.33 8.70 27.02
CA LYS A 378 -6.78 8.88 27.24
C LYS A 378 -7.13 10.36 27.21
N ILE A 379 -8.35 10.67 26.77
CA ILE A 379 -8.96 11.99 26.90
C ILE A 379 -9.66 12.04 28.25
N LEU A 380 -9.05 12.70 29.25
CA LEU A 380 -9.54 12.67 30.63
C LEU A 380 -10.88 13.40 30.80
N ASN A 381 -11.06 14.50 30.07
CA ASN A 381 -12.30 15.26 30.08
C ASN A 381 -13.24 14.96 28.90
N GLN A 382 -13.19 13.73 28.36
CA GLN A 382 -13.96 13.32 27.19
C GLN A 382 -15.44 13.66 27.29
N ASN A 383 -16.06 13.42 28.41
CA ASN A 383 -17.49 13.69 28.59
C ASN A 383 -17.81 15.19 28.47
N GLU A 384 -16.93 16.05 28.93
CA GLU A 384 -17.07 17.50 28.81
C GLU A 384 -17.03 17.94 27.35
N LEU A 385 -16.05 17.42 26.59
CA LEU A 385 -15.94 17.68 25.15
C LEU A 385 -17.16 17.18 24.38
N VAL A 386 -17.63 15.97 24.66
CA VAL A 386 -18.84 15.38 24.06
C VAL A 386 -20.08 16.22 24.35
N ASN A 387 -20.23 16.67 25.59
CA ASN A 387 -21.37 17.52 25.98
C ASN A 387 -21.34 18.86 25.23
N ALA A 388 -20.18 19.47 25.10
CA ALA A 388 -20.01 20.68 24.31
C ALA A 388 -20.40 20.47 22.82
N LEU A 389 -19.96 19.39 22.20
CA LEU A 389 -20.35 19.06 20.81
C LEU A 389 -21.87 18.91 20.65
N LYS A 390 -22.55 18.27 21.62
CA LYS A 390 -23.99 18.03 21.57
C LYS A 390 -24.83 19.31 21.70
N THR A 391 -24.23 20.43 22.10
CA THR A 391 -24.93 21.74 22.07
C THR A 391 -25.14 22.29 20.67
N VAL A 392 -24.37 21.78 19.68
CA VAL A 392 -24.45 22.20 18.27
C VAL A 392 -25.41 21.27 17.53
N SER A 393 -26.59 21.76 17.16
CA SER A 393 -27.66 20.96 16.52
C SER A 393 -27.27 20.36 15.16
N ALA A 394 -26.34 21.00 14.44
CA ALA A 394 -25.83 20.55 13.15
C ALA A 394 -24.86 19.36 13.25
N LEU A 395 -24.45 18.97 14.48
CA LEU A 395 -23.53 17.84 14.69
C LEU A 395 -24.27 16.59 15.16
N GLU A 396 -23.91 15.45 14.61
CA GLU A 396 -24.27 14.12 15.12
C GLU A 396 -23.03 13.49 15.76
N VAL A 397 -23.04 13.30 17.09
CA VAL A 397 -21.84 12.93 17.85
C VAL A 397 -21.87 11.46 18.26
N ARG A 398 -20.82 10.74 17.92
CA ARG A 398 -20.56 9.35 18.34
C ARG A 398 -19.23 9.26 19.07
N VAL A 399 -19.19 8.44 20.12
CA VAL A 399 -17.96 8.03 20.81
C VAL A 399 -17.78 6.54 20.61
N VAL A 400 -16.60 6.12 20.20
CA VAL A 400 -16.30 4.69 19.94
C VAL A 400 -14.87 4.37 20.40
N ASP A 401 -14.69 3.18 20.97
CA ASP A 401 -13.38 2.60 21.26
C ASP A 401 -13.16 1.41 20.33
N TYR A 402 -12.14 1.46 19.49
CA TYR A 402 -11.83 0.41 18.53
C TYR A 402 -11.04 -0.73 19.21
N LYS A 403 -11.73 -1.48 20.07
CA LYS A 403 -11.17 -2.65 20.74
C LYS A 403 -11.36 -3.91 19.88
N TYR A 404 -10.28 -4.54 19.53
CA TYR A 404 -10.23 -5.74 18.68
C TYR A 404 -11.24 -6.84 19.05
N LYS A 405 -11.44 -7.12 20.33
CA LYS A 405 -12.36 -8.20 20.78
C LYS A 405 -13.82 -7.76 20.94
N GLU A 406 -14.09 -6.47 20.94
CA GLU A 406 -15.41 -5.91 21.20
C GLU A 406 -16.09 -5.41 19.93
N LEU A 407 -15.30 -5.00 18.93
CA LEU A 407 -15.79 -4.46 17.67
C LEU A 407 -14.98 -5.03 16.50
N GLU A 408 -15.65 -5.76 15.61
CA GLU A 408 -15.06 -6.33 14.40
C GLU A 408 -14.41 -5.24 13.53
N PHE A 409 -13.34 -5.56 12.84
CA PHE A 409 -12.60 -4.57 12.06
C PHE A 409 -13.43 -3.99 10.91
N SER A 410 -14.25 -4.81 10.26
CA SER A 410 -15.20 -4.35 9.24
C SER A 410 -16.18 -3.29 9.77
N GLU A 411 -16.64 -3.44 11.01
CA GLU A 411 -17.51 -2.44 11.66
C GLU A 411 -16.74 -1.17 12.01
N GLN A 412 -15.46 -1.28 12.44
CA GLN A 412 -14.59 -0.11 12.64
C GLN A 412 -14.46 0.69 11.34
N LEU A 413 -14.27 0.00 10.20
CA LEU A 413 -14.20 0.63 8.89
C LEU A 413 -15.53 1.28 8.48
N ARG A 414 -16.69 0.63 8.77
CA ARG A 414 -18.01 1.19 8.47
C ARG A 414 -18.25 2.48 9.26
N ILE A 415 -17.95 2.48 10.55
CA ILE A 415 -18.04 3.68 11.39
C ILE A 415 -17.14 4.79 10.85
N THR A 416 -15.89 4.47 10.53
CA THR A 416 -14.91 5.44 10.01
C THR A 416 -15.35 5.99 8.66
N HIS A 417 -15.76 5.13 7.73
CA HIS A 417 -16.19 5.56 6.38
C HIS A 417 -17.44 6.44 6.42
N ASN A 418 -18.23 6.31 7.48
CA ASN A 418 -19.42 7.11 7.74
C ASN A 418 -19.17 8.21 8.80
N SER A 419 -17.94 8.70 8.92
CA SER A 419 -17.56 9.84 9.77
C SER A 419 -17.10 11.00 8.90
N ASP A 420 -17.58 12.20 9.20
CA ASP A 420 -17.21 13.42 8.46
C ASP A 420 -16.12 14.20 9.20
N ILE A 421 -16.09 14.11 10.53
CA ILE A 421 -14.99 14.58 11.37
C ILE A 421 -14.58 13.42 12.28
N PHE A 422 -13.34 12.99 12.18
CA PHE A 422 -12.77 11.88 12.94
C PHE A 422 -11.74 12.42 13.93
N ILE A 423 -12.03 12.34 15.20
CA ILE A 423 -11.26 12.96 16.28
C ILE A 423 -10.59 11.88 17.13
N GLY A 424 -9.29 12.02 17.36
CA GLY A 424 -8.56 11.13 18.27
C GLY A 424 -7.26 11.74 18.75
N ILE A 425 -6.65 11.13 19.75
CA ILE A 425 -5.30 11.45 20.17
C ILE A 425 -4.30 10.57 19.44
N HIS A 426 -3.06 11.01 19.31
CA HIS A 426 -1.98 10.28 18.61
C HIS A 426 -1.98 8.78 18.91
N GLY A 427 -1.93 7.94 17.88
CA GLY A 427 -1.84 6.48 18.00
C GLY A 427 -2.43 5.73 16.82
N ALA A 428 -2.11 4.42 16.73
CA ALA A 428 -2.41 3.57 15.58
C ALA A 428 -3.89 3.58 15.12
N GLY A 429 -4.85 3.88 16.01
CA GLY A 429 -6.26 4.04 15.65
C GLY A 429 -6.51 5.17 14.64
N LEU A 430 -5.66 6.22 14.59
CA LEU A 430 -5.80 7.28 13.59
C LEU A 430 -5.47 6.82 12.16
N THR A 431 -4.85 5.66 11.98
CA THR A 431 -4.64 5.07 10.64
C THR A 431 -5.95 4.82 9.90
N HIS A 432 -7.08 4.73 10.62
CA HIS A 432 -8.41 4.68 10.03
C HIS A 432 -8.71 5.86 9.10
N LEU A 433 -7.96 6.98 9.19
CA LEU A 433 -8.07 8.11 8.26
C LEU A 433 -7.95 7.70 6.78
N LEU A 434 -7.28 6.58 6.49
CA LEU A 434 -7.20 6.01 5.14
C LEU A 434 -8.60 5.73 4.53
N PHE A 435 -9.60 5.45 5.36
CA PHE A 435 -10.94 5.03 4.96
C PHE A 435 -12.02 6.09 5.16
N LEU A 436 -11.64 7.29 5.58
CA LEU A 436 -12.54 8.43 5.65
C LEU A 436 -13.04 8.83 4.25
N PRO A 437 -14.26 9.38 4.12
CA PRO A 437 -14.73 9.94 2.86
C PRO A 437 -13.88 11.16 2.44
N ASP A 438 -13.80 11.44 1.15
CA ASP A 438 -12.90 12.46 0.60
C ASP A 438 -13.12 13.88 1.15
N TRP A 439 -14.30 14.19 1.66
CA TRP A 439 -14.64 15.48 2.27
C TRP A 439 -14.32 15.58 3.76
N ALA A 440 -13.88 14.47 4.38
CA ALA A 440 -13.73 14.40 5.82
C ALA A 440 -12.50 15.13 6.34
N VAL A 441 -12.54 15.38 7.63
CA VAL A 441 -11.44 15.96 8.42
C VAL A 441 -10.99 14.96 9.47
N VAL A 442 -9.69 14.73 9.57
CA VAL A 442 -9.08 14.09 10.73
C VAL A 442 -8.56 15.17 11.69
N PHE A 443 -9.02 15.12 12.93
CA PHE A 443 -8.55 16.01 13.98
C PHE A 443 -7.74 15.21 15.01
N GLU A 444 -6.43 15.34 14.93
CA GLU A 444 -5.50 14.79 15.92
C GLU A 444 -5.37 15.76 17.08
N LEU A 445 -6.01 15.45 18.21
CA LEU A 445 -6.07 16.32 19.38
C LEU A 445 -4.70 16.73 19.89
N TYR A 446 -3.76 15.79 19.91
CA TYR A 446 -2.36 16.07 20.24
C TYR A 446 -1.46 15.03 19.57
N ASN A 447 -0.45 15.49 18.85
CA ASN A 447 0.47 14.64 18.09
C ASN A 447 1.61 14.03 18.92
N CYS A 448 1.66 14.30 20.23
CA CYS A 448 2.69 13.75 21.14
C CYS A 448 4.11 13.96 20.62
N GLU A 449 4.41 15.12 20.02
CA GLU A 449 5.70 15.51 19.41
C GLU A 449 6.14 14.67 18.19
N ASP A 450 5.21 13.91 17.62
CA ASP A 450 5.38 13.20 16.35
C ASP A 450 4.57 13.92 15.25
N GLU A 451 5.07 15.08 14.84
CA GLU A 451 4.30 16.06 14.05
C GLU A 451 3.90 15.55 12.66
N ARG A 452 4.66 14.61 12.10
CA ARG A 452 4.48 14.20 10.70
C ARG A 452 3.69 12.90 10.52
N CYS A 453 3.65 12.02 11.51
CA CYS A 453 3.11 10.67 11.36
C CYS A 453 1.72 10.66 10.68
N TYR A 454 0.69 11.25 11.30
CA TYR A 454 -0.66 11.26 10.73
C TYR A 454 -0.92 12.44 9.79
N LEU A 455 -0.18 13.54 9.91
CA LEU A 455 -0.20 14.61 8.92
C LEU A 455 0.22 14.08 7.54
N ASP A 456 1.34 13.38 7.46
CA ASP A 456 1.84 12.85 6.18
C ASP A 456 0.93 11.76 5.63
N LEU A 457 0.34 10.91 6.48
CA LEU A 457 -0.63 9.92 6.05
C LEU A 457 -1.92 10.58 5.51
N ALA A 458 -2.40 11.63 6.17
CA ALA A 458 -3.56 12.41 5.70
C ALA A 458 -3.25 13.10 4.36
N ARG A 459 -2.04 13.63 4.18
CA ARG A 459 -1.59 14.22 2.91
C ARG A 459 -1.55 13.19 1.78
N LEU A 460 -1.02 12.00 2.03
CA LEU A 460 -1.02 10.90 1.06
C LEU A 460 -2.46 10.55 0.66
N ARG A 461 -3.35 10.38 1.63
CA ARG A 461 -4.76 10.03 1.36
C ARG A 461 -5.58 11.19 0.78
N GLY A 462 -5.19 12.43 1.00
CA GLY A 462 -5.92 13.63 0.57
C GLY A 462 -7.06 13.99 1.53
N ILE A 463 -6.91 13.72 2.82
CA ILE A 463 -7.84 14.09 3.88
C ILE A 463 -7.33 15.35 4.58
N HIS A 464 -8.23 16.29 4.87
CA HIS A 464 -7.87 17.48 5.61
C HIS A 464 -7.47 17.15 7.05
N TYR A 465 -6.30 17.67 7.48
CA TYR A 465 -5.74 17.39 8.80
C TYR A 465 -5.74 18.64 9.66
N ILE A 466 -6.28 18.51 10.88
CA ILE A 466 -6.24 19.52 11.91
C ILE A 466 -5.55 18.94 13.15
N THR A 467 -4.73 19.74 13.80
CA THR A 467 -4.14 19.40 15.11
C THR A 467 -4.10 20.61 16.01
N TRP A 468 -3.97 20.34 17.33
CA TRP A 468 -3.90 21.34 18.36
C TRP A 468 -2.60 22.17 18.27
N ARG A 469 -2.75 23.48 18.21
CA ARG A 469 -1.57 24.40 18.09
C ARG A 469 -1.22 25.11 19.40
N LYS A 470 -2.21 25.38 20.27
CA LYS A 470 -2.03 26.10 21.52
C LYS A 470 -1.60 25.15 22.64
N ARG A 471 -0.30 24.92 22.79
CA ARG A 471 0.24 23.98 23.80
C ARG A 471 -0.20 24.32 25.24
N ASN A 472 -0.40 25.58 25.58
CA ASN A 472 -0.88 26.05 26.89
C ASN A 472 -2.35 25.69 27.19
N LYS A 473 -3.09 25.13 26.23
CA LYS A 473 -4.47 24.65 26.36
C LYS A 473 -4.59 23.12 26.28
N VAL A 474 -3.47 22.42 26.33
CA VAL A 474 -3.36 20.95 26.46
C VAL A 474 -2.77 20.66 27.83
N PHE A 475 -3.46 19.87 28.62
CA PHE A 475 -3.12 19.63 30.01
C PHE A 475 -2.75 18.15 30.21
N PRO A 476 -1.44 17.81 30.24
CA PRO A 476 -1.00 16.46 30.53
C PRO A 476 -1.28 16.12 32.00
N GLN A 477 -1.62 14.85 32.28
CA GLN A 477 -1.86 14.35 33.63
C GLN A 477 -0.55 14.35 34.46
N ASP A 478 0.57 14.03 33.81
CA ASP A 478 1.92 13.93 34.37
C ASP A 478 2.97 14.15 33.27
N GLN A 479 4.25 13.92 33.60
CA GLN A 479 5.35 14.07 32.63
C GLN A 479 5.47 12.93 31.60
N GLY A 480 4.67 11.86 31.74
CA GLY A 480 4.67 10.73 30.81
C GLY A 480 5.87 9.81 30.96
N HIS A 481 5.94 9.06 32.05
CA HIS A 481 7.02 8.13 32.34
C HIS A 481 6.67 6.69 31.94
N HIS A 482 7.57 6.04 31.19
CA HIS A 482 7.52 4.60 30.93
C HIS A 482 8.68 3.89 31.62
N PRO A 483 8.44 2.78 32.33
CA PRO A 483 9.48 2.12 33.14
C PRO A 483 10.76 1.75 32.40
N THR A 484 10.66 1.45 31.10
CA THR A 484 11.81 1.01 30.29
C THR A 484 12.24 2.00 29.19
N LEU A 485 11.35 2.96 28.79
CA LEU A 485 11.59 3.86 27.66
C LEU A 485 11.84 5.31 28.07
N GLY A 486 11.68 5.62 29.39
CA GLY A 486 11.89 6.94 29.94
C GLY A 486 10.70 7.90 29.72
N GLU A 487 10.95 9.20 29.83
CA GLU A 487 9.92 10.24 29.69
C GLU A 487 9.62 10.54 28.24
N HIS A 488 8.33 10.52 27.90
CA HIS A 488 7.87 10.91 26.57
C HIS A 488 6.36 11.24 26.60
N PRO A 489 5.89 12.24 25.83
CA PRO A 489 4.46 12.61 25.75
C PRO A 489 3.51 11.48 25.37
N LYS A 490 3.99 10.40 24.77
CA LYS A 490 3.19 9.20 24.45
C LYS A 490 2.80 8.36 25.68
N PHE A 491 3.34 8.64 26.87
CA PHE A 491 3.14 7.84 28.08
C PHE A 491 2.36 8.55 29.18
N THR A 492 1.50 9.52 28.82
CA THR A 492 0.58 10.17 29.74
C THR A 492 -0.80 10.34 29.11
N ASN A 493 -1.76 10.82 29.92
CA ASN A 493 -3.13 11.14 29.53
C ASN A 493 -3.33 12.66 29.50
N TYR A 494 -4.37 13.13 28.82
CA TYR A 494 -4.55 14.55 28.54
C TYR A 494 -5.97 15.03 28.78
N SER A 495 -6.09 16.26 29.28
CA SER A 495 -7.32 17.06 29.19
C SER A 495 -7.11 18.22 28.20
N PHE A 496 -8.19 18.70 27.62
CA PHE A 496 -8.19 19.72 26.58
C PHE A 496 -9.13 20.86 26.95
N ASP A 497 -8.73 22.09 26.63
CA ASP A 497 -9.59 23.28 26.80
C ASP A 497 -10.81 23.16 25.88
N VAL A 498 -12.02 23.31 26.46
CA VAL A 498 -13.29 23.08 25.74
C VAL A 498 -13.53 24.13 24.67
N GLU A 499 -13.18 25.38 24.93
CA GLU A 499 -13.41 26.50 24.00
C GLU A 499 -12.55 26.34 22.76
N GLU A 500 -11.25 26.04 22.92
CA GLU A 500 -10.33 25.79 21.81
C GLU A 500 -10.72 24.53 21.03
N PHE A 501 -11.16 23.47 21.74
CA PHE A 501 -11.66 22.26 21.11
C PHE A 501 -12.85 22.57 20.19
N MET A 502 -13.85 23.27 20.69
CA MET A 502 -15.03 23.65 19.91
C MET A 502 -14.68 24.55 18.73
N TYR A 503 -13.76 25.50 18.92
CA TYR A 503 -13.25 26.33 17.81
C TYR A 503 -12.66 25.47 16.67
N LEU A 504 -11.80 24.49 17.00
CA LEU A 504 -11.17 23.63 15.99
C LEU A 504 -12.18 22.68 15.32
N VAL A 505 -13.18 22.18 16.07
CA VAL A 505 -14.25 21.35 15.49
C VAL A 505 -15.15 22.16 14.55
N LEU A 506 -15.45 23.41 14.88
CA LEU A 506 -16.24 24.28 13.99
C LEU A 506 -15.46 24.64 12.70
N LEU A 507 -14.15 24.81 12.79
CA LEU A 507 -13.30 24.93 11.59
C LEU A 507 -13.36 23.66 10.72
N ALA A 508 -13.31 22.48 11.36
CA ALA A 508 -13.46 21.21 10.66
C ALA A 508 -14.84 21.08 9.98
N ALA A 509 -15.91 21.44 10.69
CA ALA A 509 -17.28 21.41 10.18
C ALA A 509 -17.46 22.35 8.98
N ASN A 510 -16.86 23.55 9.04
CA ASN A 510 -16.87 24.49 7.94
C ASN A 510 -16.14 23.91 6.71
N HIS A 511 -14.98 23.27 6.88
CA HIS A 511 -14.27 22.60 5.79
C HIS A 511 -15.15 21.52 5.15
N VAL A 512 -15.77 20.64 5.95
CA VAL A 512 -16.67 19.57 5.45
C VAL A 512 -17.80 20.16 4.62
N SER A 513 -18.50 21.17 5.16
CA SER A 513 -19.68 21.77 4.50
C SER A 513 -19.35 22.48 3.18
N GLN A 514 -18.14 23.01 3.02
CA GLN A 514 -17.68 23.70 1.83
C GLN A 514 -17.09 22.75 0.78
N HIS A 515 -16.77 21.50 1.14
CA HIS A 515 -16.12 20.57 0.24
C HIS A 515 -17.02 20.20 -0.96
N SER A 516 -16.48 20.20 -2.17
CA SER A 516 -17.23 20.00 -3.42
C SER A 516 -17.96 18.65 -3.51
N LYS A 517 -17.44 17.62 -2.83
CA LYS A 517 -18.03 16.27 -2.76
C LYS A 517 -19.00 16.08 -1.60
N TRP A 518 -19.18 17.10 -0.75
CA TRP A 518 -20.15 17.04 0.34
C TRP A 518 -21.58 17.01 -0.26
N PRO A 519 -22.40 16.00 0.07
CA PRO A 519 -23.70 15.80 -0.57
C PRO A 519 -24.74 16.86 -0.20
N PHE A 520 -24.56 17.58 0.93
CA PHE A 520 -25.46 18.64 1.40
C PHE A 520 -24.72 19.96 1.45
N ARG A 521 -24.92 20.81 0.45
CA ARG A 521 -24.48 22.22 0.52
C ARG A 521 -25.41 22.96 1.47
N VAL A 522 -24.99 23.20 2.70
CA VAL A 522 -25.70 24.11 3.59
C VAL A 522 -25.66 25.50 2.98
N LYS A 523 -26.83 26.14 2.80
CA LYS A 523 -26.89 27.56 2.47
C LYS A 523 -26.25 28.33 3.61
N HIS A 524 -25.42 29.32 3.30
CA HIS A 524 -24.51 30.06 4.21
C HIS A 524 -25.15 30.77 5.43
N ASP A 525 -26.41 30.56 5.74
CA ASP A 525 -27.15 31.34 6.72
C ASP A 525 -27.32 30.67 8.11
N GLU A 526 -26.70 29.48 8.35
CA GLU A 526 -26.93 28.72 9.59
C GLU A 526 -25.66 28.44 10.43
N PHE A 527 -24.52 29.12 10.17
CA PHE A 527 -23.34 29.01 11.03
C PHE A 527 -22.94 30.36 11.63
#